data_42a93d09292707511a8f11a9db5adda5
#
_entry.id   42a93d09292707511a8f11a9db5adda5
#
_cell.length_a   1.000
_cell.length_b   1.000
_cell.length_c   1.000
_cell.angle_alpha   90.00
_cell.angle_beta   90.00
_cell.angle_gamma   90.00
#
_symmetry.space_group_name_H-M   'P 1'
#
loop_
_entity.id
_entity.type
_entity.pdbx_description
1 polymer ?
#
loop_
_entity_poly.entity_id
_entity_poly.type
_entity_poly.pdbx_seq_one_letter_code
_entity_poly.pdbx_strand_id
1 'polypeptide(L)'
;MTDGPTPAMRQYYSVKNRYPDAIIFFRMGDFYETFGEDAGVVARELDITLTARGKDRKGDRMPLAGVPHHAADGYIARLVGRGYKVVICDQVEDPKTAKGVVKREVTRVITPGTLIDSSMLGSAGARYLMAVAPDRKDTFGLAFLDVSTGEFFVSAGSGGREYADVVSEAVRYRPSEAILPEALDEGLAGRLESIGVTVSRYRDDAFDPDAACRLLREQFGTATLDGYGCAQMTGAVAAAGAALHYARETQQSPLPHITGLSTRVPSGTMVLDAITLRNLEITTGIRGEGDRSTLLAALDVTETSMGSRTMRSFLVAPLVRKAAIEGRLDAVEWLIGHTVERQALRAALGDFADIERIAGRIAYGNA
;
A
#
# COMPACT_ATOMS: atom_id res chain seq x y z
N MET A 1 25.32 -18.66 -36.08
CA MET A 1 24.07 -18.00 -35.69
C MET A 1 24.07 -18.00 -34.17
N THR A 2 24.05 -16.83 -33.54
CA THR A 2 24.22 -16.67 -32.08
C THR A 2 22.97 -17.20 -31.36
N ASP A 3 23.13 -18.38 -30.78
CA ASP A 3 22.05 -19.14 -30.10
C ASP A 3 21.76 -18.61 -28.68
N GLY A 4 21.82 -17.31 -28.48
CA GLY A 4 21.58 -16.67 -27.18
C GLY A 4 20.46 -15.62 -27.20
N PRO A 5 19.91 -15.23 -26.03
CA PRO A 5 18.88 -14.20 -25.97
C PRO A 5 19.37 -12.88 -26.55
N THR A 6 18.47 -12.18 -27.27
CA THR A 6 18.77 -10.86 -27.83
C THR A 6 19.24 -9.88 -26.74
N PRO A 7 19.97 -8.81 -27.08
CA PRO A 7 20.40 -7.82 -26.09
C PRO A 7 19.26 -7.25 -25.27
N ALA A 8 18.08 -7.01 -25.85
CA ALA A 8 16.89 -6.55 -25.13
C ALA A 8 16.37 -7.62 -24.14
N MET A 9 16.36 -8.90 -24.57
CA MET A 9 15.94 -9.99 -23.69
C MET A 9 16.94 -10.23 -22.54
N ARG A 10 18.23 -9.93 -22.75
CA ARG A 10 19.20 -9.96 -21.63
C ARG A 10 18.88 -8.92 -20.57
N GLN A 11 18.49 -7.70 -20.96
CA GLN A 11 18.02 -6.67 -20.03
C GLN A 11 16.76 -7.13 -19.31
N TYR A 12 15.76 -7.68 -20.03
CA TYR A 12 14.53 -8.21 -19.42
C TYR A 12 14.83 -9.28 -18.37
N TYR A 13 15.64 -10.29 -18.70
CA TYR A 13 15.97 -11.35 -17.74
C TYR A 13 16.78 -10.85 -16.54
N SER A 14 17.62 -9.82 -16.71
CA SER A 14 18.31 -9.18 -15.59
C SER A 14 17.32 -8.56 -14.60
N VAL A 15 16.30 -7.88 -15.10
CA VAL A 15 15.22 -7.32 -14.28
C VAL A 15 14.39 -8.43 -13.64
N LYS A 16 13.98 -9.46 -14.41
CA LYS A 16 13.17 -10.57 -13.89
C LYS A 16 13.89 -11.37 -12.81
N ASN A 17 15.20 -11.56 -12.93
CA ASN A 17 16.00 -12.22 -11.91
C ASN A 17 16.09 -11.40 -10.60
N ARG A 18 16.04 -10.06 -10.68
CA ARG A 18 16.01 -9.16 -9.52
C ARG A 18 14.63 -9.11 -8.87
N TYR A 19 13.56 -9.29 -9.64
CA TYR A 19 12.17 -9.23 -9.21
C TYR A 19 11.40 -10.49 -9.67
N PRO A 20 11.73 -11.68 -9.11
CA PRO A 20 11.18 -12.95 -9.58
C PRO A 20 9.66 -13.04 -9.42
N ASP A 21 9.10 -12.44 -8.36
CA ASP A 21 7.69 -12.49 -8.00
C ASP A 21 6.83 -11.39 -8.67
N ALA A 22 7.47 -10.48 -9.44
CA ALA A 22 6.77 -9.38 -10.05
C ALA A 22 6.55 -9.57 -11.55
N ILE A 23 5.45 -9.05 -12.06
CA ILE A 23 5.17 -8.95 -13.49
C ILE A 23 5.98 -7.78 -14.07
N ILE A 24 6.81 -8.06 -15.07
CA ILE A 24 7.67 -7.04 -15.67
C ILE A 24 6.95 -6.40 -16.87
N PHE A 25 6.65 -5.10 -16.78
CA PHE A 25 6.20 -4.26 -17.88
C PHE A 25 7.42 -3.62 -18.53
N PHE A 26 7.90 -4.24 -19.60
CA PHE A 26 9.15 -3.88 -20.28
C PHE A 26 8.87 -3.01 -21.51
N ARG A 27 9.37 -1.78 -21.52
CA ARG A 27 9.11 -0.82 -22.59
C ARG A 27 9.72 -1.25 -23.91
N MET A 28 8.89 -1.45 -24.93
CA MET A 28 9.26 -1.80 -26.30
C MET A 28 8.53 -0.87 -27.28
N GLY A 29 9.17 0.24 -27.65
CA GLY A 29 8.53 1.29 -28.47
C GLY A 29 7.31 1.89 -27.75
N ASP A 30 6.13 1.79 -28.36
CA ASP A 30 4.88 2.34 -27.84
C ASP A 30 4.11 1.38 -26.90
N PHE A 31 4.70 0.22 -26.59
CA PHE A 31 4.09 -0.79 -25.75
C PHE A 31 4.93 -1.08 -24.50
N TYR A 32 4.25 -1.51 -23.43
CA TYR A 32 4.85 -2.35 -22.41
C TYR A 32 4.56 -3.80 -22.76
N GLU A 33 5.61 -4.58 -22.93
CA GLU A 33 5.55 -6.00 -23.24
C GLU A 33 5.93 -6.84 -22.02
N THR A 34 5.23 -7.94 -21.81
CA THR A 34 5.52 -8.96 -20.82
C THR A 34 5.82 -10.27 -21.52
N PHE A 35 6.72 -11.09 -20.95
CA PHE A 35 7.21 -12.29 -21.59
C PHE A 35 7.07 -13.53 -20.71
N GLY A 36 7.06 -14.72 -21.35
CA GLY A 36 7.06 -16.00 -20.66
C GLY A 36 5.79 -16.23 -19.82
N GLU A 37 5.98 -16.67 -18.57
CA GLU A 37 4.88 -16.95 -17.66
C GLU A 37 4.08 -15.69 -17.30
N ASP A 38 4.76 -14.55 -17.14
CA ASP A 38 4.10 -13.27 -16.87
C ASP A 38 3.11 -12.90 -17.98
N ALA A 39 3.45 -13.18 -19.25
CA ALA A 39 2.55 -12.92 -20.38
C ALA A 39 1.25 -13.74 -20.29
N GLY A 40 1.34 -14.99 -19.87
CA GLY A 40 0.18 -15.85 -19.64
C GLY A 40 -0.74 -15.31 -18.53
N VAL A 41 -0.13 -14.87 -17.42
CA VAL A 41 -0.85 -14.25 -16.31
C VAL A 41 -1.53 -12.97 -16.78
N VAL A 42 -0.78 -12.06 -17.39
CA VAL A 42 -1.29 -10.76 -17.86
C VAL A 42 -2.43 -10.93 -18.88
N ALA A 43 -2.28 -11.85 -19.84
CA ALA A 43 -3.31 -12.11 -20.82
C ALA A 43 -4.63 -12.59 -20.18
N ARG A 44 -4.54 -13.50 -19.20
CA ARG A 44 -5.70 -14.01 -18.46
C ARG A 44 -6.34 -12.94 -17.57
N GLU A 45 -5.54 -12.24 -16.78
CA GLU A 45 -6.04 -11.29 -15.79
C GLU A 45 -6.61 -10.01 -16.41
N LEU A 46 -6.07 -9.61 -17.56
CA LEU A 46 -6.48 -8.37 -18.23
C LEU A 46 -7.45 -8.60 -19.40
N ASP A 47 -7.68 -9.87 -19.77
CA ASP A 47 -8.46 -10.26 -20.96
C ASP A 47 -7.90 -9.63 -22.23
N ILE A 48 -6.58 -9.82 -22.45
CA ILE A 48 -5.89 -9.35 -23.64
C ILE A 48 -5.26 -10.51 -24.39
N THR A 49 -4.94 -10.29 -25.67
CA THR A 49 -4.41 -11.33 -26.55
C THR A 49 -3.03 -11.80 -26.12
N LEU A 50 -2.90 -13.12 -25.91
CA LEU A 50 -1.60 -13.78 -25.77
C LEU A 50 -1.05 -14.09 -27.17
N THR A 51 0.13 -13.57 -27.45
CA THR A 51 0.85 -13.83 -28.71
C THR A 51 2.17 -14.55 -28.43
N ALA A 52 2.98 -14.79 -29.44
CA ALA A 52 4.30 -15.35 -29.26
C ALA A 52 5.28 -14.77 -30.28
N ARG A 53 6.45 -14.33 -29.81
CA ARG A 53 7.49 -13.73 -30.64
C ARG A 53 8.88 -14.22 -30.23
N GLY A 54 9.69 -14.56 -31.24
CA GLY A 54 11.06 -15.04 -30.97
C GLY A 54 11.09 -16.46 -30.37
N LYS A 55 12.23 -16.81 -29.81
CA LYS A 55 12.44 -18.10 -29.13
C LYS A 55 12.90 -17.86 -27.69
N ASP A 56 12.43 -18.68 -26.77
CA ASP A 56 12.87 -18.72 -25.37
C ASP A 56 14.25 -19.42 -25.23
N ARG A 57 14.71 -19.61 -23.99
CA ARG A 57 15.97 -20.31 -23.70
C ARG A 57 15.95 -21.79 -24.09
N LYS A 58 14.77 -22.38 -24.29
CA LYS A 58 14.58 -23.78 -24.68
C LYS A 58 14.37 -23.95 -26.18
N GLY A 59 14.27 -22.83 -26.94
CA GLY A 59 14.03 -22.82 -28.38
C GLY A 59 12.56 -22.79 -28.77
N ASP A 60 11.65 -22.76 -27.80
CA ASP A 60 10.21 -22.62 -28.02
C ASP A 60 9.81 -21.18 -28.31
N ARG A 61 8.63 -20.98 -28.91
CA ARG A 61 8.10 -19.63 -29.10
C ARG A 61 7.83 -18.95 -27.76
N MET A 62 8.46 -17.77 -27.55
CA MET A 62 8.31 -16.98 -26.34
C MET A 62 6.92 -16.38 -26.27
N PRO A 63 6.08 -16.75 -25.26
CA PRO A 63 4.82 -16.08 -25.02
C PRO A 63 5.01 -14.58 -24.76
N LEU A 64 4.12 -13.77 -25.31
CA LEU A 64 4.15 -12.31 -25.27
C LEU A 64 2.73 -11.77 -25.08
N ALA A 65 2.56 -10.85 -24.15
CA ALA A 65 1.39 -9.99 -24.03
C ALA A 65 1.85 -8.53 -23.93
N GLY A 66 1.09 -7.59 -24.47
CA GLY A 66 1.48 -6.20 -24.45
C GLY A 66 0.30 -5.25 -24.34
N VAL A 67 0.54 -4.12 -23.69
CA VAL A 67 -0.42 -3.02 -23.55
C VAL A 67 0.18 -1.72 -24.06
N PRO A 68 -0.60 -0.81 -24.68
CA PRO A 68 -0.10 0.49 -25.07
C PRO A 68 0.39 1.26 -23.84
N HIS A 69 1.57 1.88 -23.92
CA HIS A 69 2.17 2.55 -22.76
C HIS A 69 1.30 3.70 -22.20
N HIS A 70 0.65 4.45 -23.09
CA HIS A 70 -0.22 5.56 -22.70
C HIS A 70 -1.52 5.12 -21.99
N ALA A 71 -1.86 3.83 -22.06
CA ALA A 71 -3.04 3.25 -21.40
C ALA A 71 -2.64 2.29 -20.25
N ALA A 72 -1.35 2.17 -19.95
CA ALA A 72 -0.82 1.16 -19.02
C ALA A 72 -1.39 1.28 -17.60
N ASP A 73 -1.64 2.51 -17.13
CA ASP A 73 -2.08 2.77 -15.76
C ASP A 73 -3.36 2.00 -15.40
N GLY A 74 -4.35 1.96 -16.30
CA GLY A 74 -5.58 1.20 -16.07
C GLY A 74 -5.36 -0.32 -15.99
N TYR A 75 -4.43 -0.85 -16.77
CA TYR A 75 -4.05 -2.26 -16.73
C TYR A 75 -3.25 -2.61 -15.48
N ILE A 76 -2.30 -1.75 -15.11
CA ILE A 76 -1.51 -1.88 -13.87
C ILE A 76 -2.42 -1.86 -12.66
N ALA A 77 -3.36 -0.91 -12.58
CA ALA A 77 -4.33 -0.82 -11.49
C ALA A 77 -5.14 -2.12 -11.31
N ARG A 78 -5.54 -2.76 -12.42
CA ARG A 78 -6.28 -4.04 -12.37
C ARG A 78 -5.41 -5.19 -11.84
N LEU A 79 -4.14 -5.27 -12.25
CA LEU A 79 -3.20 -6.29 -11.75
C LEU A 79 -2.89 -6.08 -10.27
N VAL A 80 -2.53 -4.85 -9.89
CA VAL A 80 -2.21 -4.50 -8.50
C VAL A 80 -3.43 -4.68 -7.59
N GLY A 81 -4.63 -4.32 -8.06
CA GLY A 81 -5.88 -4.57 -7.36
C GLY A 81 -6.20 -6.06 -7.12
N ARG A 82 -5.56 -6.96 -7.87
CA ARG A 82 -5.64 -8.42 -7.70
C ARG A 82 -4.45 -9.01 -6.92
N GLY A 83 -3.62 -8.16 -6.32
CA GLY A 83 -2.49 -8.56 -5.49
C GLY A 83 -1.16 -8.76 -6.24
N TYR A 84 -1.11 -8.54 -7.56
CA TYR A 84 0.14 -8.66 -8.31
C TYR A 84 1.05 -7.46 -8.09
N LYS A 85 2.37 -7.71 -8.03
CA LYS A 85 3.41 -6.68 -8.11
C LYS A 85 3.76 -6.42 -9.57
N VAL A 86 3.91 -5.17 -9.96
CA VAL A 86 4.26 -4.78 -11.33
C VAL A 86 5.53 -3.93 -11.31
N VAL A 87 6.52 -4.32 -12.09
CA VAL A 87 7.77 -3.57 -12.28
C VAL A 87 7.73 -2.87 -13.63
N ILE A 88 7.84 -1.56 -13.61
CA ILE A 88 7.94 -0.73 -14.81
C ILE A 88 9.41 -0.58 -15.18
N CYS A 89 9.74 -0.98 -16.40
CA CYS A 89 11.08 -0.89 -16.95
C CYS A 89 11.04 -0.01 -18.20
N ASP A 90 11.47 1.24 -18.06
CA ASP A 90 11.42 2.26 -19.10
C ASP A 90 12.75 2.43 -19.84
N GLN A 91 12.66 3.00 -21.04
CA GLN A 91 13.80 3.43 -21.83
C GLN A 91 14.37 4.71 -21.21
N VAL A 92 15.62 4.66 -20.76
CA VAL A 92 16.32 5.80 -20.13
C VAL A 92 17.27 6.52 -21.09
N GLU A 93 17.32 6.07 -22.35
CA GLU A 93 18.08 6.70 -23.43
C GLU A 93 17.14 7.08 -24.59
N ASP A 94 17.46 8.17 -25.28
CA ASP A 94 16.74 8.53 -26.51
C ASP A 94 17.06 7.48 -27.63
N PRO A 95 16.04 6.80 -28.17
CA PRO A 95 16.21 5.82 -29.25
C PRO A 95 16.94 6.35 -30.45
N LYS A 96 16.90 7.68 -30.71
CA LYS A 96 17.56 8.32 -31.86
C LYS A 96 19.07 8.49 -31.69
N THR A 97 19.54 8.53 -30.42
CA THR A 97 20.95 8.75 -30.09
C THR A 97 21.68 7.49 -29.61
N ALA A 98 20.93 6.44 -29.27
CA ALA A 98 21.45 5.20 -28.72
C ALA A 98 22.35 4.46 -29.70
N LYS A 99 23.59 4.16 -29.29
CA LYS A 99 24.51 3.30 -30.06
C LYS A 99 24.23 1.83 -29.72
N GLY A 100 23.25 1.23 -30.39
CA GLY A 100 22.86 -0.17 -30.17
C GLY A 100 21.48 -0.33 -29.61
N VAL A 101 21.30 -1.23 -28.60
CA VAL A 101 20.01 -1.44 -27.94
C VAL A 101 19.82 -0.40 -26.87
N VAL A 102 18.73 0.36 -26.94
CA VAL A 102 18.33 1.37 -25.94
C VAL A 102 18.36 0.78 -24.53
N LYS A 103 19.04 1.46 -23.63
CA LYS A 103 19.13 1.08 -22.23
C LYS A 103 17.76 1.23 -21.54
N ARG A 104 17.41 0.23 -20.75
CA ARG A 104 16.19 0.23 -19.94
C ARG A 104 16.56 0.00 -18.50
N GLU A 105 15.88 0.73 -17.62
CA GLU A 105 16.04 0.62 -16.18
C GLU A 105 14.67 0.51 -15.50
N VAL A 106 14.68 -0.06 -14.31
CA VAL A 106 13.50 -0.07 -13.46
C VAL A 106 13.25 1.35 -12.94
N THR A 107 12.14 1.92 -13.32
CA THR A 107 11.73 3.27 -12.90
C THR A 107 10.73 3.24 -11.75
N ARG A 108 9.93 2.18 -11.65
CA ARG A 108 8.93 2.02 -10.58
C ARG A 108 8.69 0.55 -10.29
N VAL A 109 8.44 0.25 -9.02
CA VAL A 109 7.87 -1.02 -8.57
C VAL A 109 6.53 -0.70 -7.90
N ILE A 110 5.44 -1.19 -8.47
CA ILE A 110 4.09 -0.90 -8.01
C ILE A 110 3.55 -2.13 -7.30
N THR A 111 3.20 -1.98 -6.03
CA THR A 111 2.65 -3.04 -5.19
C THR A 111 1.30 -2.62 -4.62
N PRO A 112 0.48 -3.56 -4.11
CA PRO A 112 -0.81 -3.22 -3.51
C PRO A 112 -0.73 -2.18 -2.38
N GLY A 113 0.35 -2.21 -1.58
CA GLY A 113 0.54 -1.33 -0.42
C GLY A 113 1.27 -0.02 -0.69
N THR A 114 1.90 0.13 -1.87
CA THR A 114 2.73 1.31 -2.18
C THR A 114 2.23 2.12 -3.38
N LEU A 115 0.95 2.00 -3.72
CA LEU A 115 0.32 2.70 -4.82
C LEU A 115 0.08 4.18 -4.47
N ILE A 116 0.63 5.10 -5.26
CA ILE A 116 0.49 6.57 -5.08
C ILE A 116 -0.47 7.19 -6.10
N ASP A 117 -0.56 6.60 -7.29
CA ASP A 117 -1.26 7.19 -8.43
C ASP A 117 -2.77 7.30 -8.20
N SER A 118 -3.31 8.51 -8.22
CA SER A 118 -4.74 8.76 -7.98
C SER A 118 -5.65 8.16 -9.05
N SER A 119 -5.15 7.97 -10.28
CA SER A 119 -5.88 7.29 -11.36
C SER A 119 -6.10 5.80 -11.05
N MET A 120 -5.22 5.22 -10.23
CA MET A 120 -5.25 3.82 -9.81
C MET A 120 -5.87 3.65 -8.41
N LEU A 121 -5.98 4.75 -7.62
CA LEU A 121 -6.57 4.76 -6.29
C LEU A 121 -8.07 5.02 -6.40
N GLY A 122 -8.92 4.17 -5.84
CA GLY A 122 -10.33 4.49 -5.62
C GLY A 122 -10.47 5.75 -4.75
N SER A 123 -11.58 6.48 -4.92
CA SER A 123 -11.75 7.84 -4.37
C SER A 123 -11.72 7.96 -2.85
N ALA A 124 -12.07 6.94 -2.07
CA ALA A 124 -12.40 7.12 -0.65
C ALA A 124 -11.55 6.31 0.36
N GLY A 125 -10.75 5.30 -0.04
CA GLY A 125 -10.08 4.42 0.92
C GLY A 125 -8.64 4.82 1.23
N ALA A 126 -8.22 4.72 2.51
CA ALA A 126 -6.81 4.62 2.86
C ALA A 126 -6.25 3.29 2.33
N ARG A 127 -5.02 3.30 1.83
CA ARG A 127 -4.32 2.10 1.37
C ARG A 127 -3.04 1.91 2.16
N TYR A 128 -3.17 1.16 3.23
CA TYR A 128 -2.02 0.92 4.09
C TYR A 128 -1.13 -0.22 3.56
N LEU A 129 0.16 0.05 3.57
CA LEU A 129 1.21 -0.94 3.73
C LEU A 129 1.33 -1.24 5.22
N MET A 130 1.16 -2.50 5.60
CA MET A 130 1.40 -2.98 6.96
C MET A 130 2.78 -3.63 7.01
N ALA A 131 3.56 -3.34 8.05
CA ALA A 131 4.75 -4.11 8.37
C ALA A 131 4.59 -4.77 9.74
N VAL A 132 5.04 -6.01 9.86
CA VAL A 132 4.98 -6.76 11.12
C VAL A 132 6.39 -7.21 11.48
N ALA A 133 6.88 -6.76 12.62
CA ALA A 133 8.18 -7.16 13.15
C ALA A 133 8.02 -7.96 14.45
N PRO A 134 8.68 -9.12 14.58
CA PRO A 134 8.78 -9.81 15.87
C PRO A 134 9.42 -8.89 16.92
N ASP A 135 8.93 -8.95 18.15
CA ASP A 135 9.53 -8.31 19.32
C ASP A 135 9.86 -9.36 20.38
N ARG A 136 9.68 -9.07 21.64
CA ARG A 136 9.96 -10.04 22.73
C ARG A 136 8.79 -11.02 22.84
N LYS A 137 9.10 -12.34 23.05
CA LYS A 137 8.14 -13.39 23.39
C LYS A 137 6.69 -13.14 22.98
N ASP A 138 6.28 -13.62 21.85
CA ASP A 138 4.90 -13.56 21.35
C ASP A 138 4.32 -12.15 21.22
N THR A 139 5.15 -11.11 21.16
CA THR A 139 4.74 -9.75 20.85
C THR A 139 5.26 -9.33 19.47
N PHE A 140 4.51 -8.46 18.81
CA PHE A 140 4.83 -7.93 17.49
C PHE A 140 4.70 -6.42 17.50
N GLY A 141 5.65 -5.76 16.86
CA GLY A 141 5.48 -4.39 16.44
C GLY A 141 4.78 -4.33 15.11
N LEU A 142 3.85 -3.40 14.98
CA LEU A 142 3.05 -3.16 13.79
C LEU A 142 3.28 -1.74 13.31
N ALA A 143 3.41 -1.57 12.01
CA ALA A 143 3.45 -0.25 11.37
C ALA A 143 2.48 -0.23 10.20
N PHE A 144 1.79 0.90 10.04
CA PHE A 144 0.86 1.15 8.95
C PHE A 144 1.25 2.45 8.26
N LEU A 145 1.51 2.39 6.99
CA LEU A 145 1.93 3.52 6.16
C LEU A 145 1.01 3.64 4.94
N ASP A 146 0.30 4.75 4.80
CA ASP A 146 -0.32 5.14 3.54
C ASP A 146 0.65 6.05 2.78
N VAL A 147 1.32 5.49 1.78
CA VAL A 147 2.33 6.21 1.00
C VAL A 147 1.71 7.37 0.21
N SER A 148 0.42 7.30 -0.12
CA SER A 148 -0.25 8.34 -0.90
C SER A 148 -0.57 9.61 -0.11
N THR A 149 -0.82 9.48 1.20
CA THR A 149 -1.18 10.59 2.09
C THR A 149 -0.04 10.96 3.04
N GLY A 150 0.92 10.06 3.28
CA GLY A 150 1.95 10.19 4.29
C GLY A 150 1.46 9.86 5.71
N GLU A 151 0.22 9.35 5.86
CA GLU A 151 -0.25 8.87 7.16
C GLU A 151 0.59 7.68 7.61
N PHE A 152 1.26 7.82 8.75
CA PHE A 152 2.15 6.81 9.28
C PHE A 152 1.94 6.63 10.78
N PHE A 153 1.65 5.40 11.21
CA PHE A 153 1.49 5.12 12.63
C PHE A 153 1.97 3.72 12.99
N VAL A 154 2.27 3.55 14.26
CA VAL A 154 2.67 2.27 14.83
C VAL A 154 1.75 1.85 15.97
N SER A 155 1.69 0.55 16.18
CA SER A 155 1.07 -0.08 17.34
C SER A 155 1.86 -1.34 17.74
N ALA A 156 1.45 -1.96 18.85
CA ALA A 156 1.96 -3.26 19.26
C ALA A 156 0.79 -4.23 19.41
N GLY A 157 1.02 -5.48 19.06
CA GLY A 157 0.08 -6.57 19.23
C GLY A 157 0.74 -7.77 19.88
N SER A 158 -0.03 -8.60 20.56
CA SER A 158 0.46 -9.91 21.00
C SER A 158 0.24 -10.95 19.90
N GLY A 159 1.15 -11.92 19.80
CA GLY A 159 0.98 -13.09 18.94
C GLY A 159 -0.14 -13.99 19.46
N GLY A 160 -0.28 -14.09 20.79
CA GLY A 160 -1.33 -14.79 21.49
C GLY A 160 -1.74 -16.13 20.85
N ARG A 161 -3.01 -16.48 20.99
CA ARG A 161 -3.56 -17.57 20.19
C ARG A 161 -3.68 -17.13 18.75
N GLU A 162 -2.86 -17.74 17.85
CA GLU A 162 -2.98 -17.62 16.39
C GLU A 162 -2.88 -16.18 15.87
N TYR A 163 -2.01 -15.34 16.47
CA TYR A 163 -1.78 -13.95 16.08
C TYR A 163 -3.03 -13.04 16.16
N ALA A 164 -3.94 -13.31 17.11
CA ALA A 164 -5.25 -12.68 17.16
C ALA A 164 -5.22 -11.15 17.13
N ASP A 165 -4.31 -10.51 17.88
CA ASP A 165 -4.20 -9.05 17.92
C ASP A 165 -3.67 -8.50 16.58
N VAL A 166 -2.69 -9.15 15.97
CA VAL A 166 -2.13 -8.75 14.66
C VAL A 166 -3.21 -8.82 13.58
N VAL A 167 -3.98 -9.93 13.56
CA VAL A 167 -5.09 -10.13 12.63
C VAL A 167 -6.20 -9.11 12.88
N SER A 168 -6.52 -8.81 14.14
CA SER A 168 -7.54 -7.80 14.50
C SER A 168 -7.16 -6.41 14.01
N GLU A 169 -5.89 -6.01 14.15
CA GLU A 169 -5.41 -4.73 13.61
C GLU A 169 -5.42 -4.73 12.06
N ALA A 170 -5.07 -5.85 11.43
CA ALA A 170 -5.18 -5.99 9.98
C ALA A 170 -6.64 -5.88 9.48
N VAL A 171 -7.60 -6.50 10.17
CA VAL A 171 -9.04 -6.35 9.84
C VAL A 171 -9.53 -4.92 10.07
N ARG A 172 -9.07 -4.27 11.14
CA ARG A 172 -9.42 -2.89 11.50
C ARG A 172 -8.98 -1.91 10.42
N TYR A 173 -7.70 -1.94 10.03
CA TYR A 173 -7.12 -0.97 9.10
C TYR A 173 -7.15 -1.42 7.64
N ARG A 174 -7.42 -2.71 7.35
CA ARG A 174 -7.51 -3.31 6.01
C ARG A 174 -6.32 -2.94 5.12
N PRO A 175 -5.10 -3.29 5.52
CA PRO A 175 -3.94 -3.04 4.67
C PRO A 175 -4.10 -3.75 3.34
N SER A 176 -3.66 -3.11 2.27
CA SER A 176 -3.66 -3.73 0.93
C SER A 176 -2.52 -4.73 0.79
N GLU A 177 -1.45 -4.53 1.55
CA GLU A 177 -0.27 -5.37 1.57
C GLU A 177 0.31 -5.42 2.98
N ALA A 178 0.83 -6.58 3.38
CA ALA A 178 1.62 -6.77 4.58
C ALA A 178 3.02 -7.28 4.22
N ILE A 179 4.06 -6.64 4.73
CA ILE A 179 5.43 -7.13 4.63
C ILE A 179 5.83 -7.84 5.93
N LEU A 180 6.39 -9.03 5.76
CA LEU A 180 6.87 -9.89 6.85
C LEU A 180 8.35 -10.22 6.62
N PRO A 181 9.16 -10.37 7.68
CA PRO A 181 10.52 -10.91 7.56
C PRO A 181 10.52 -12.27 6.84
N GLU A 182 11.59 -12.56 6.06
CA GLU A 182 11.75 -13.86 5.41
C GLU A 182 11.81 -15.01 6.42
N ALA A 183 12.46 -14.78 7.58
CA ALA A 183 12.60 -15.77 8.64
C ALA A 183 11.32 -16.03 9.45
N LEU A 184 10.27 -15.20 9.31
CA LEU A 184 9.02 -15.39 10.05
C LEU A 184 8.25 -16.60 9.49
N ASP A 185 7.67 -17.41 10.40
CA ASP A 185 6.91 -18.61 10.02
C ASP A 185 5.69 -18.29 9.13
N GLU A 186 5.19 -19.34 8.43
CA GLU A 186 4.07 -19.19 7.48
C GLU A 186 2.70 -19.03 8.17
N GLY A 187 2.62 -19.26 9.48
CA GLY A 187 1.34 -19.23 10.20
C GLY A 187 0.66 -17.86 10.13
N LEU A 188 1.42 -16.77 10.35
CA LEU A 188 0.88 -15.41 10.25
C LEU A 188 0.56 -15.04 8.80
N ALA A 189 1.39 -15.44 7.84
CA ALA A 189 1.16 -15.16 6.42
C ALA A 189 -0.20 -15.71 5.97
N GLY A 190 -0.44 -17.00 6.20
CA GLY A 190 -1.70 -17.64 5.85
C GLY A 190 -2.93 -17.01 6.53
N ARG A 191 -2.77 -16.50 7.78
CA ARG A 191 -3.86 -15.78 8.47
C ARG A 191 -4.18 -14.45 7.80
N LEU A 192 -3.17 -13.66 7.44
CA LEU A 192 -3.37 -12.39 6.76
C LEU A 192 -3.96 -12.58 5.36
N GLU A 193 -3.49 -13.58 4.61
CA GLU A 193 -4.06 -13.94 3.29
C GLU A 193 -5.52 -14.38 3.39
N SER A 194 -5.90 -15.12 4.44
CA SER A 194 -7.29 -15.57 4.65
C SER A 194 -8.29 -14.43 4.84
N ILE A 195 -7.82 -13.25 5.24
CA ILE A 195 -8.63 -12.02 5.37
C ILE A 195 -8.47 -11.06 4.18
N GLY A 196 -7.79 -11.51 3.10
CA GLY A 196 -7.65 -10.78 1.85
C GLY A 196 -6.50 -9.76 1.82
N VAL A 197 -5.52 -9.87 2.72
CA VAL A 197 -4.31 -9.05 2.70
C VAL A 197 -3.26 -9.73 1.83
N THR A 198 -2.70 -9.02 0.86
CA THR A 198 -1.55 -9.52 0.09
C THR A 198 -0.32 -9.57 0.99
N VAL A 199 0.32 -10.73 1.10
CA VAL A 199 1.54 -10.87 1.91
C VAL A 199 2.78 -10.87 1.02
N SER A 200 3.79 -10.11 1.42
CA SER A 200 5.09 -10.03 0.77
C SER A 200 6.19 -10.38 1.77
N ARG A 201 7.06 -11.29 1.40
CA ARG A 201 8.29 -11.54 2.18
C ARG A 201 9.28 -10.43 1.87
N TYR A 202 9.95 -9.97 2.92
CA TYR A 202 10.93 -8.92 2.78
C TYR A 202 12.16 -9.23 3.62
N ARG A 203 13.31 -8.78 3.17
CA ARG A 203 14.60 -9.10 3.75
C ARG A 203 14.68 -8.79 5.25
N ASP A 204 15.26 -9.69 6.02
CA ASP A 204 15.27 -9.63 7.48
C ASP A 204 16.05 -8.44 8.04
N ASP A 205 17.12 -7.98 7.36
CA ASP A 205 17.93 -6.82 7.77
C ASP A 205 17.17 -5.49 7.75
N ALA A 206 16.07 -5.39 6.98
CA ALA A 206 15.20 -4.22 7.00
C ALA A 206 14.41 -4.08 8.32
N PHE A 207 14.28 -5.16 9.07
CA PHE A 207 13.61 -5.20 10.37
C PHE A 207 14.59 -5.07 11.55
N ASP A 208 15.86 -4.72 11.30
CA ASP A 208 16.82 -4.44 12.37
C ASP A 208 16.43 -3.14 13.12
N PRO A 209 16.20 -3.18 14.45
CA PRO A 209 15.71 -2.03 15.20
C PRO A 209 16.66 -0.83 15.19
N ASP A 210 17.97 -1.06 15.18
CA ASP A 210 18.96 0.01 15.20
C ASP A 210 19.04 0.70 13.84
N ALA A 211 19.02 -0.07 12.76
CA ALA A 211 18.93 0.45 11.40
C ALA A 211 17.62 1.23 11.19
N ALA A 212 16.50 0.67 11.63
CA ALA A 212 15.18 1.29 11.59
C ALA A 212 15.16 2.64 12.33
N CYS A 213 15.70 2.67 13.55
CA CYS A 213 15.78 3.91 14.35
C CYS A 213 16.59 4.99 13.63
N ARG A 214 17.74 4.64 13.04
CA ARG A 214 18.56 5.57 12.25
C ARG A 214 17.78 6.09 11.04
N LEU A 215 17.15 5.22 10.28
CA LEU A 215 16.38 5.57 9.08
C LEU A 215 15.23 6.52 9.40
N LEU A 216 14.45 6.24 10.46
CA LEU A 216 13.32 7.07 10.89
C LEU A 216 13.78 8.45 11.38
N ARG A 217 14.88 8.51 12.15
CA ARG A 217 15.47 9.78 12.61
C ARG A 217 15.97 10.64 11.45
N GLU A 218 16.58 10.02 10.45
CA GLU A 218 17.00 10.69 9.22
C GLU A 218 15.80 11.22 8.46
N GLN A 219 14.77 10.39 8.26
CA GLN A 219 13.54 10.77 7.54
C GLN A 219 12.85 11.98 8.17
N PHE A 220 12.76 12.01 9.50
CA PHE A 220 12.02 13.04 10.22
C PHE A 220 12.89 14.23 10.67
N GLY A 221 14.21 14.19 10.40
CA GLY A 221 15.13 15.23 10.81
C GLY A 221 15.21 15.41 12.33
N THR A 222 15.08 14.33 13.12
CA THR A 222 15.01 14.35 14.58
C THR A 222 16.20 13.64 15.25
N ALA A 223 16.56 14.09 16.45
CA ALA A 223 17.61 13.44 17.23
C ALA A 223 17.13 12.15 17.93
N THR A 224 15.87 12.08 18.33
CA THR A 224 15.28 10.93 19.03
C THR A 224 13.86 10.64 18.52
N LEU A 225 13.33 9.46 18.84
CA LEU A 225 11.94 9.08 18.54
C LEU A 225 10.99 9.30 19.74
N ASP A 226 11.45 9.90 20.84
CA ASP A 226 10.64 10.09 22.05
C ASP A 226 9.37 10.90 21.80
N GLY A 227 9.49 11.96 20.99
CA GLY A 227 8.36 12.82 20.62
C GLY A 227 7.24 12.11 19.87
N TYR A 228 7.52 10.95 19.28
CA TYR A 228 6.54 10.11 18.57
C TYR A 228 5.89 9.04 19.46
N GLY A 229 6.38 8.88 20.71
CA GLY A 229 5.84 7.94 21.70
C GLY A 229 6.21 6.48 21.46
N CYS A 230 7.07 6.15 20.49
CA CYS A 230 7.44 4.77 20.13
C CYS A 230 8.86 4.37 20.50
N ALA A 231 9.67 5.27 21.10
CA ALA A 231 11.10 5.03 21.33
C ALA A 231 11.40 3.75 22.14
N GLN A 232 10.49 3.33 23.02
CA GLN A 232 10.63 2.11 23.84
C GLN A 232 9.96 0.87 23.20
N MET A 233 9.35 1.03 22.04
CA MET A 233 8.63 -0.05 21.33
C MET A 233 9.52 -0.63 20.23
N THR A 234 10.49 -1.44 20.62
CA THR A 234 11.54 -1.96 19.71
C THR A 234 10.97 -2.59 18.44
N GLY A 235 10.01 -3.49 18.58
CA GLY A 235 9.36 -4.12 17.43
C GLY A 235 8.58 -3.12 16.56
N ALA A 236 7.91 -2.13 17.16
CA ALA A 236 7.16 -1.12 16.41
C ALA A 236 8.10 -0.20 15.61
N VAL A 237 9.27 0.16 16.19
CA VAL A 237 10.32 0.90 15.48
C VAL A 237 10.88 0.06 14.32
N ALA A 238 11.14 -1.23 14.54
CA ALA A 238 11.61 -2.14 13.50
C ALA A 238 10.59 -2.25 12.35
N ALA A 239 9.31 -2.44 12.67
CA ALA A 239 8.23 -2.48 11.67
C ALA A 239 8.13 -1.15 10.89
N ALA A 240 8.21 -0.01 11.58
CA ALA A 240 8.18 1.31 10.93
C ALA A 240 9.37 1.51 9.99
N GLY A 241 10.57 1.14 10.42
CA GLY A 241 11.76 1.21 9.57
C GLY A 241 11.63 0.34 8.32
N ALA A 242 11.14 -0.90 8.48
CA ALA A 242 10.90 -1.81 7.37
C ALA A 242 9.86 -1.26 6.39
N ALA A 243 8.73 -0.71 6.88
CA ALA A 243 7.70 -0.11 6.05
C ALA A 243 8.23 1.07 5.23
N LEU A 244 8.97 1.97 5.86
CA LEU A 244 9.59 3.12 5.19
C LEU A 244 10.65 2.69 4.18
N HIS A 245 11.49 1.72 4.55
CA HIS A 245 12.53 1.18 3.66
C HIS A 245 11.91 0.56 2.41
N TYR A 246 10.91 -0.31 2.59
CA TYR A 246 10.18 -0.94 1.49
C TYR A 246 9.48 0.08 0.58
N ALA A 247 8.84 1.09 1.17
CA ALA A 247 8.20 2.15 0.42
C ALA A 247 9.20 2.98 -0.40
N ARG A 248 10.37 3.34 0.17
CA ARG A 248 11.45 4.04 -0.55
C ARG A 248 12.03 3.19 -1.70
N GLU A 249 12.23 1.90 -1.46
CA GLU A 249 12.76 0.98 -2.47
C GLU A 249 11.78 0.79 -3.63
N THR A 250 10.50 0.57 -3.35
CA THR A 250 9.47 0.37 -4.38
C THR A 250 9.18 1.64 -5.16
N GLN A 251 9.16 2.79 -4.51
CA GLN A 251 8.91 4.07 -5.16
C GLN A 251 10.17 4.71 -5.78
N GLN A 252 11.37 4.15 -5.54
CA GLN A 252 12.64 4.72 -5.98
C GLN A 252 12.76 6.22 -5.60
N SER A 253 12.28 6.58 -4.40
CA SER A 253 12.14 7.96 -3.93
C SER A 253 12.38 8.05 -2.42
N PRO A 254 12.96 9.15 -1.89
CA PRO A 254 13.12 9.37 -0.46
C PRO A 254 11.81 9.65 0.29
N LEU A 255 10.67 9.82 -0.40
CA LEU A 255 9.35 10.08 0.15
C LEU A 255 9.32 11.27 1.14
N PRO A 256 9.67 12.49 0.72
CA PRO A 256 9.83 13.63 1.63
C PRO A 256 8.54 14.11 2.30
N HIS A 257 7.37 13.72 1.77
CA HIS A 257 6.06 14.02 2.36
C HIS A 257 5.73 13.18 3.60
N ILE A 258 6.48 12.10 3.85
CA ILE A 258 6.36 11.33 5.08
C ILE A 258 7.19 12.04 6.15
N THR A 259 6.55 12.93 6.90
CA THR A 259 7.20 13.88 7.82
C THR A 259 7.10 13.48 9.29
N GLY A 260 6.37 12.43 9.62
CA GLY A 260 6.18 12.03 11.00
C GLY A 260 5.58 10.65 11.16
N LEU A 261 5.52 10.25 12.42
CA LEU A 261 5.00 8.97 12.87
C LEU A 261 4.13 9.21 14.10
N SER A 262 3.03 8.50 14.25
CA SER A 262 2.21 8.54 15.45
C SER A 262 2.13 7.16 16.10
N THR A 263 2.04 7.14 17.44
CA THR A 263 1.84 5.87 18.16
C THR A 263 0.37 5.73 18.51
N ARG A 264 -0.25 4.65 18.06
CA ARG A 264 -1.62 4.32 18.43
C ARG A 264 -1.61 3.31 19.58
N VAL A 265 -1.99 3.80 20.77
CA VAL A 265 -2.14 2.96 21.96
C VAL A 265 -3.63 2.69 22.16
N PRO A 266 -4.05 1.45 22.47
CA PRO A 266 -5.47 1.10 22.65
C PRO A 266 -6.19 1.88 23.75
N SER A 267 -5.48 2.59 24.62
CA SER A 267 -6.03 3.23 25.82
C SER A 267 -7.06 4.34 25.60
N GLY A 268 -7.23 4.84 24.39
CA GLY A 268 -8.18 5.94 24.09
C GLY A 268 -9.37 5.53 23.23
N THR A 269 -9.35 4.33 22.67
CA THR A 269 -10.38 3.80 21.79
C THR A 269 -10.83 2.41 22.23
N MET A 270 -12.06 2.04 21.88
CA MET A 270 -12.60 0.71 22.11
C MET A 270 -11.87 -0.31 21.21
N VAL A 271 -11.42 -1.39 21.80
CA VAL A 271 -10.86 -2.51 21.06
C VAL A 271 -12.01 -3.32 20.47
N LEU A 272 -12.14 -3.32 19.17
CA LEU A 272 -13.07 -4.15 18.41
C LEU A 272 -12.27 -5.23 17.69
N ASP A 273 -12.49 -6.48 18.04
CA ASP A 273 -11.85 -7.59 17.36
C ASP A 273 -12.42 -7.82 15.95
N ALA A 274 -11.75 -8.65 15.17
CA ALA A 274 -12.13 -8.93 13.79
C ALA A 274 -13.56 -9.52 13.68
N ILE A 275 -13.94 -10.36 14.62
CA ILE A 275 -15.26 -11.00 14.67
C ILE A 275 -16.35 -9.96 14.95
N THR A 276 -16.10 -9.09 15.91
CA THR A 276 -17.02 -7.99 16.28
C THR A 276 -17.21 -7.01 15.12
N LEU A 277 -16.11 -6.55 14.48
CA LEU A 277 -16.19 -5.66 13.30
C LEU A 277 -17.02 -6.26 12.18
N ARG A 278 -16.82 -7.55 11.91
CA ARG A 278 -17.54 -8.30 10.87
C ARG A 278 -19.02 -8.50 11.25
N ASN A 279 -19.31 -8.97 12.48
CA ASN A 279 -20.67 -9.29 12.90
C ASN A 279 -21.56 -8.05 13.03
N LEU A 280 -20.97 -6.90 13.35
CA LEU A 280 -21.65 -5.61 13.37
C LEU A 280 -21.74 -4.96 11.98
N GLU A 281 -21.20 -5.58 10.95
CA GLU A 281 -21.17 -5.07 9.57
C GLU A 281 -20.71 -3.59 9.49
N ILE A 282 -19.68 -3.25 10.27
CA ILE A 282 -19.25 -1.84 10.39
C ILE A 282 -18.69 -1.34 9.05
N THR A 283 -17.81 -2.11 8.43
CA THR A 283 -17.13 -1.72 7.18
C THR A 283 -17.21 -2.76 6.08
N THR A 284 -17.75 -3.95 6.35
CA THR A 284 -17.87 -5.07 5.42
C THR A 284 -19.17 -5.82 5.68
N GLY A 285 -19.98 -6.01 4.66
CA GLY A 285 -21.23 -6.78 4.75
C GLY A 285 -20.97 -8.30 4.80
N ILE A 286 -21.77 -9.03 5.54
CA ILE A 286 -21.69 -10.51 5.66
C ILE A 286 -22.12 -11.20 4.38
N ARG A 287 -23.07 -10.63 3.65
CA ARG A 287 -23.71 -11.26 2.48
C ARG A 287 -22.96 -11.08 1.17
N GLY A 288 -21.77 -10.47 1.16
CA GLY A 288 -20.99 -10.27 -0.06
C GLY A 288 -21.56 -9.25 -1.05
N GLU A 289 -22.59 -8.50 -0.67
CA GLU A 289 -23.23 -7.46 -1.49
C GLU A 289 -22.38 -6.16 -1.62
N GLY A 290 -21.08 -6.26 -1.37
CA GLY A 290 -20.19 -5.11 -1.32
C GLY A 290 -20.39 -4.29 -0.03
N ASP A 291 -19.77 -3.10 0.01
CA ASP A 291 -19.78 -2.25 1.21
C ASP A 291 -21.09 -1.48 1.43
N ARG A 292 -22.12 -1.66 0.58
CA ARG A 292 -23.36 -0.85 0.61
C ARG A 292 -24.28 -1.16 1.79
N SER A 293 -24.20 -2.33 2.37
CA SER A 293 -25.04 -2.77 3.51
C SER A 293 -24.39 -2.53 4.86
N THR A 294 -23.35 -1.69 4.95
CA THR A 294 -22.55 -1.49 6.16
C THR A 294 -22.96 -0.24 6.93
N LEU A 295 -22.62 -0.19 8.24
CA LEU A 295 -22.80 1.01 9.04
C LEU A 295 -22.06 2.21 8.43
N LEU A 296 -20.84 1.99 7.93
CA LEU A 296 -20.07 3.03 7.23
C LEU A 296 -20.86 3.58 6.03
N ALA A 297 -21.38 2.72 5.17
CA ALA A 297 -22.13 3.16 3.99
C ALA A 297 -23.39 3.95 4.35
N ALA A 298 -24.03 3.62 5.48
CA ALA A 298 -25.21 4.35 5.96
C ALA A 298 -24.88 5.73 6.53
N LEU A 299 -23.68 5.92 7.09
CA LEU A 299 -23.26 7.16 7.77
C LEU A 299 -22.36 8.04 6.92
N ASP A 300 -21.67 7.49 5.92
CA ASP A 300 -20.73 8.26 5.08
C ASP A 300 -21.47 9.09 4.03
N VAL A 301 -21.85 10.28 4.45
CA VAL A 301 -22.36 11.35 3.59
C VAL A 301 -21.37 12.52 3.53
N THR A 302 -20.10 12.24 3.66
CA THR A 302 -19.02 13.22 3.65
C THR A 302 -18.83 13.81 2.24
N GLU A 303 -18.42 15.08 2.17
CA GLU A 303 -18.20 15.79 0.89
C GLU A 303 -16.78 15.55 0.35
N THR A 304 -15.84 15.09 1.17
CA THR A 304 -14.43 14.95 0.80
C THR A 304 -13.92 13.52 1.03
N SER A 305 -12.94 13.08 0.23
CA SER A 305 -12.25 11.80 0.45
C SER A 305 -11.55 11.73 1.81
N MET A 306 -11.01 12.87 2.30
CA MET A 306 -10.42 13.00 3.63
C MET A 306 -11.47 12.78 4.72
N GLY A 307 -12.67 13.34 4.54
CA GLY A 307 -13.82 13.12 5.44
C GLY A 307 -14.24 11.66 5.50
N SER A 308 -14.32 10.98 4.37
CA SER A 308 -14.66 9.55 4.30
C SER A 308 -13.62 8.68 5.04
N ARG A 309 -12.31 8.95 4.85
CA ARG A 309 -11.25 8.28 5.62
C ARG A 309 -11.40 8.50 7.12
N THR A 310 -11.71 9.73 7.53
CA THR A 310 -11.95 10.11 8.94
C THR A 310 -13.18 9.41 9.50
N MET A 311 -14.30 9.39 8.78
CA MET A 311 -15.53 8.69 9.18
C MET A 311 -15.26 7.20 9.42
N ARG A 312 -14.56 6.54 8.49
CA ARG A 312 -14.14 5.16 8.66
C ARG A 312 -13.28 4.98 9.93
N SER A 313 -12.29 5.84 10.14
CA SER A 313 -11.41 5.79 11.32
C SER A 313 -12.22 5.89 12.62
N PHE A 314 -13.23 6.75 12.68
CA PHE A 314 -14.09 6.90 13.85
C PHE A 314 -14.90 5.64 14.17
N LEU A 315 -15.36 4.93 13.15
CA LEU A 315 -16.18 3.72 13.31
C LEU A 315 -15.36 2.50 13.71
N VAL A 316 -14.15 2.35 13.20
CA VAL A 316 -13.28 1.19 13.52
C VAL A 316 -12.52 1.36 14.83
N ALA A 317 -12.44 2.58 15.36
CA ALA A 317 -11.76 2.93 16.60
C ALA A 317 -12.60 3.91 17.44
N PRO A 318 -13.78 3.49 17.97
CA PRO A 318 -14.65 4.35 18.73
C PRO A 318 -13.97 4.86 20.01
N LEU A 319 -14.23 6.10 20.38
CA LEU A 319 -13.70 6.68 21.61
C LEU A 319 -14.32 6.01 22.85
N VAL A 320 -13.54 5.89 23.93
CA VAL A 320 -14.01 5.37 25.23
C VAL A 320 -14.08 6.45 26.31
N ARG A 321 -13.34 7.56 26.13
CA ARG A 321 -13.36 8.65 27.14
C ARG A 321 -14.56 9.53 26.94
N LYS A 322 -15.43 9.64 27.99
CA LYS A 322 -16.66 10.40 27.98
C LYS A 322 -16.47 11.84 27.47
N ALA A 323 -15.51 12.59 28.01
CA ALA A 323 -15.27 13.97 27.62
C ALA A 323 -14.92 14.13 26.11
N ALA A 324 -14.20 13.15 25.52
CA ALA A 324 -13.87 13.17 24.11
C ALA A 324 -15.09 12.82 23.23
N ILE A 325 -15.98 11.96 23.70
CA ILE A 325 -17.26 11.64 23.06
C ILE A 325 -18.17 12.87 23.09
N GLU A 326 -18.34 13.48 24.28
CA GLU A 326 -19.17 14.69 24.47
C GLU A 326 -18.68 15.82 23.56
N GLY A 327 -17.37 16.08 23.45
CA GLY A 327 -16.86 17.12 22.55
C GLY A 327 -17.20 16.90 21.08
N ARG A 328 -17.32 15.63 20.62
CA ARG A 328 -17.83 15.35 19.26
C ARG A 328 -19.33 15.57 19.16
N LEU A 329 -20.08 15.17 20.17
CA LEU A 329 -21.54 15.36 20.22
C LEU A 329 -21.92 16.84 20.27
N ASP A 330 -21.19 17.65 21.03
CA ASP A 330 -21.37 19.11 21.07
C ASP A 330 -21.20 19.76 19.71
N ALA A 331 -20.20 19.33 18.94
CA ALA A 331 -19.98 19.81 17.57
C ALA A 331 -21.14 19.40 16.64
N VAL A 332 -21.66 18.18 16.76
CA VAL A 332 -22.83 17.71 16.00
C VAL A 332 -24.08 18.51 16.39
N GLU A 333 -24.34 18.73 17.67
CA GLU A 333 -25.48 19.50 18.16
C GLU A 333 -25.42 20.93 17.66
N TRP A 334 -24.25 21.57 17.72
CA TRP A 334 -24.06 22.92 17.16
C TRP A 334 -24.41 22.98 15.66
N LEU A 335 -23.91 22.04 14.87
CA LEU A 335 -24.19 21.97 13.43
C LEU A 335 -25.66 21.66 13.12
N ILE A 336 -26.37 20.94 13.97
CA ILE A 336 -27.82 20.70 13.84
C ILE A 336 -28.58 22.03 14.02
N GLY A 337 -28.22 22.81 15.03
CA GLY A 337 -28.83 24.11 15.32
C GLY A 337 -28.50 25.21 14.32
N HIS A 338 -27.40 25.07 13.55
CA HIS A 338 -26.88 26.10 12.64
C HIS A 338 -26.94 25.62 11.18
N THR A 339 -28.16 25.53 10.65
CA THR A 339 -28.42 24.95 9.33
C THR A 339 -27.78 25.74 8.19
N VAL A 340 -27.78 27.08 8.26
CA VAL A 340 -27.19 27.94 7.22
C VAL A 340 -25.68 27.74 7.15
N GLU A 341 -25.01 27.79 8.28
CA GLU A 341 -23.56 27.58 8.40
C GLU A 341 -23.16 26.16 7.97
N ARG A 342 -23.95 25.15 8.36
CA ARG A 342 -23.74 23.77 7.93
C ARG A 342 -23.83 23.62 6.41
N GLN A 343 -24.83 24.24 5.78
CA GLN A 343 -24.99 24.21 4.32
C GLN A 343 -23.85 24.92 3.61
N ALA A 344 -23.44 26.10 4.12
CA ALA A 344 -22.32 26.85 3.58
C ALA A 344 -21.00 26.05 3.69
N LEU A 345 -20.78 25.41 4.84
CA LEU A 345 -19.61 24.56 5.05
C LEU A 345 -19.61 23.36 4.10
N ARG A 346 -20.74 22.67 3.94
CA ARG A 346 -20.85 21.54 2.99
C ARG A 346 -20.57 21.97 1.56
N ALA A 347 -21.13 23.10 1.12
CA ALA A 347 -20.87 23.64 -0.22
C ALA A 347 -19.37 23.94 -0.42
N ALA A 348 -18.73 24.59 0.56
CA ALA A 348 -17.30 24.86 0.50
C ALA A 348 -16.45 23.58 0.47
N LEU A 349 -16.83 22.55 1.24
CA LEU A 349 -16.13 21.26 1.25
C LEU A 349 -16.29 20.47 -0.06
N GLY A 350 -17.41 20.62 -0.77
CA GLY A 350 -17.65 19.96 -2.06
C GLY A 350 -16.64 20.35 -3.15
N ASP A 351 -16.08 21.55 -3.07
CA ASP A 351 -15.06 22.07 -3.99
C ASP A 351 -13.63 21.66 -3.55
N PHE A 352 -13.47 21.02 -2.39
CA PHE A 352 -12.15 20.67 -1.85
C PHE A 352 -11.61 19.39 -2.48
N ALA A 353 -10.47 19.51 -3.14
CA ALA A 353 -9.71 18.37 -3.62
C ALA A 353 -9.04 17.61 -2.44
N ASP A 354 -8.60 16.39 -2.69
CA ASP A 354 -7.86 15.58 -1.71
C ASP A 354 -6.44 16.14 -1.51
N ILE A 355 -6.32 17.11 -0.59
CA ILE A 355 -5.07 17.85 -0.33
C ILE A 355 -3.96 16.90 0.16
N GLU A 356 -4.30 15.89 0.96
CA GLU A 356 -3.30 14.92 1.46
C GLU A 356 -2.64 14.19 0.30
N ARG A 357 -3.42 13.66 -0.63
CA ARG A 357 -2.91 12.96 -1.81
C ARG A 357 -2.23 13.90 -2.81
N ILE A 358 -2.71 15.13 -2.94
CA ILE A 358 -2.07 16.16 -3.80
C ILE A 358 -0.69 16.50 -3.24
N ALA A 359 -0.56 16.74 -1.93
CA ALA A 359 0.71 17.03 -1.30
C ALA A 359 1.72 15.89 -1.51
N GLY A 360 1.28 14.63 -1.36
CA GLY A 360 2.10 13.46 -1.66
C GLY A 360 2.59 13.43 -3.10
N ARG A 361 1.71 13.69 -4.09
CA ARG A 361 2.08 13.72 -5.52
C ARG A 361 3.07 14.84 -5.85
N ILE A 362 2.86 16.03 -5.31
CA ILE A 362 3.78 17.16 -5.50
C ILE A 362 5.16 16.83 -4.96
N ALA A 363 5.24 16.28 -3.75
CA ALA A 363 6.49 15.87 -3.12
C ALA A 363 7.21 14.76 -3.90
N TYR A 364 6.45 13.92 -4.60
CA TYR A 364 6.98 12.85 -5.45
C TYR A 364 7.38 13.32 -6.86
N GLY A 365 6.97 14.53 -7.28
CA GLY A 365 7.24 15.08 -8.61
C GLY A 365 6.29 14.62 -9.71
N ASN A 366 5.12 14.07 -9.36
CA ASN A 366 4.07 13.58 -10.27
C ASN A 366 2.80 14.48 -10.19
N ALA A 367 2.97 15.78 -10.12
CA ALA A 367 1.85 16.74 -10.08
C ALA A 367 1.28 17.02 -11.47
#